data_0e2909baad35e3047838ecc69758b227
#
_entry.id   0e2909baad35e3047838ecc69758b227
#
_cell.length_a   1.000
_cell.length_b   1.000
_cell.length_c   1.000
_cell.angle_alpha   90.00
_cell.angle_beta   90.00
_cell.angle_gamma   90.00
#
_symmetry.space_group_name_H-M   'P 1'
#
loop_
_entity.id
_entity.type
_entity.pdbx_description
1 polymer ?
#
loop_
_entity_poly.entity_id
_entity_poly.type
_entity_poly.pdbx_seq_one_letter_code
_entity_poly.pdbx_strand_id
1 'polypeptide(L)'
;MNKAEVVCSFCGKNGKQVKKLVAAPPDIAKHHVHICDNCIEMCKDIISKPVIKDVDNITPATIREKLDEYVLGQDETKVSVSVAVYNHIKRINNLSKAKYEKSNVLMIGPTGTGKTLIAKTVSEAVGVPYAIVDATSLTESGYSGEDVESIVYSLCENA
;
A
#
# COMPACT_ATOMS: atom_id res chain seq x y z
N MET A 1 -9.12 -28.58 -40.74
CA MET A 1 -9.05 -27.32 -39.99
C MET A 1 -8.02 -27.49 -38.89
N ASN A 2 -6.83 -26.92 -39.08
CA ASN A 2 -5.78 -26.95 -38.04
C ASN A 2 -6.29 -26.19 -36.81
N LYS A 3 -6.47 -26.89 -35.69
CA LYS A 3 -6.61 -26.24 -34.38
C LYS A 3 -5.33 -25.46 -34.17
N ALA A 4 -5.35 -24.15 -34.40
CA ALA A 4 -4.29 -23.28 -33.93
C ALA A 4 -3.99 -23.65 -32.46
N GLU A 5 -2.75 -23.99 -32.20
CA GLU A 5 -2.34 -24.43 -30.84
C GLU A 5 -2.60 -23.26 -29.88
N VAL A 6 -3.60 -23.41 -29.04
CA VAL A 6 -4.01 -22.39 -28.08
C VAL A 6 -2.88 -22.22 -27.07
N VAL A 7 -2.33 -21.02 -26.99
CA VAL A 7 -1.22 -20.67 -26.10
C VAL A 7 -1.64 -19.65 -25.05
N CYS A 8 -1.00 -19.68 -23.91
CA CYS A 8 -1.17 -18.67 -22.89
C CYS A 8 -0.63 -17.31 -23.36
N SER A 9 -1.46 -16.28 -23.38
CA SER A 9 -1.09 -14.93 -23.82
C SER A 9 -0.08 -14.22 -22.90
N PHE A 10 0.12 -14.75 -21.67
CA PHE A 10 1.06 -14.21 -20.68
C PHE A 10 2.46 -14.84 -20.78
N CYS A 11 2.55 -16.16 -20.88
CA CYS A 11 3.84 -16.87 -20.83
C CYS A 11 4.16 -17.68 -22.09
N GLY A 12 3.26 -17.72 -23.09
CA GLY A 12 3.47 -18.41 -24.36
C GLY A 12 3.36 -19.94 -24.31
N LYS A 13 3.16 -20.55 -23.12
CA LYS A 13 3.05 -22.02 -23.00
C LYS A 13 1.77 -22.51 -23.65
N ASN A 14 1.85 -23.66 -24.32
CA ASN A 14 0.70 -24.31 -24.97
C ASN A 14 -0.09 -25.19 -23.98
N GLY A 15 -1.27 -25.64 -24.39
CA GLY A 15 -2.17 -26.43 -23.56
C GLY A 15 -1.63 -27.79 -23.12
N LYS A 16 -0.52 -28.29 -23.71
CA LYS A 16 0.16 -29.53 -23.29
C LYS A 16 1.16 -29.30 -22.15
N GLN A 17 1.60 -28.05 -21.96
CA GLN A 17 2.60 -27.65 -20.96
C GLN A 17 1.99 -27.09 -19.68
N VAL A 18 0.67 -26.95 -19.63
CA VAL A 18 -0.08 -26.37 -18.50
C VAL A 18 -1.29 -27.26 -18.19
N LYS A 19 -1.75 -27.22 -16.94
CA LYS A 19 -2.91 -28.03 -16.52
C LYS A 19 -4.23 -27.52 -17.09
N LYS A 20 -4.40 -26.19 -17.15
CA LYS A 20 -5.60 -25.55 -17.68
C LYS A 20 -5.27 -24.25 -18.39
N LEU A 21 -6.04 -23.95 -19.45
CA LEU A 21 -6.08 -22.65 -20.10
C LEU A 21 -7.50 -22.10 -19.97
N VAL A 22 -7.63 -20.89 -19.47
CA VAL A 22 -8.88 -20.15 -19.34
C VAL A 22 -8.93 -19.11 -20.45
N ALA A 23 -9.99 -19.13 -21.26
CA ALA A 23 -10.24 -18.15 -22.28
C ALA A 23 -10.94 -16.92 -21.70
N ALA A 24 -10.63 -15.73 -22.20
CA ALA A 24 -11.40 -14.54 -21.88
C ALA A 24 -12.82 -14.66 -22.46
N PRO A 25 -13.86 -14.12 -21.79
CA PRO A 25 -15.20 -14.06 -22.30
C PRO A 25 -15.25 -13.33 -23.66
N PRO A 26 -16.01 -13.82 -24.66
CA PRO A 26 -16.04 -13.25 -26.00
C PRO A 26 -16.54 -11.79 -26.03
N ASP A 27 -17.34 -11.42 -25.04
CA ASP A 27 -17.96 -10.09 -24.93
C ASP A 27 -16.95 -9.01 -24.52
N ILE A 28 -15.81 -9.41 -23.91
CA ILE A 28 -14.80 -8.50 -23.34
C ILE A 28 -13.56 -8.45 -24.23
N ALA A 29 -13.18 -9.57 -24.84
CA ALA A 29 -11.96 -9.68 -25.62
C ALA A 29 -12.25 -9.67 -27.13
N LYS A 30 -11.79 -8.63 -27.84
CA LYS A 30 -11.80 -8.58 -29.31
C LYS A 30 -10.89 -9.62 -29.97
N HIS A 31 -9.98 -10.21 -29.21
CA HIS A 31 -9.03 -11.26 -29.61
C HIS A 31 -9.11 -12.45 -28.67
N HIS A 32 -8.76 -13.63 -29.16
CA HIS A 32 -8.71 -14.85 -28.35
C HIS A 32 -7.55 -14.79 -27.36
N VAL A 33 -7.82 -14.29 -26.16
CA VAL A 33 -6.86 -14.18 -25.05
C VAL A 33 -7.04 -15.38 -24.12
N HIS A 34 -5.94 -16.03 -23.75
CA HIS A 34 -5.93 -17.16 -22.86
C HIS A 34 -4.91 -16.94 -21.74
N ILE A 35 -5.23 -17.41 -20.53
CA ILE A 35 -4.30 -17.41 -19.40
C ILE A 35 -4.21 -18.81 -18.81
N CYS A 36 -3.00 -19.26 -18.49
CA CYS A 36 -2.82 -20.57 -17.86
C CYS A 36 -2.92 -20.52 -16.34
N ASP A 37 -3.14 -21.68 -15.73
CA ASP A 37 -3.19 -21.87 -14.27
C ASP A 37 -1.96 -21.29 -13.55
N ASN A 38 -0.74 -21.55 -14.04
CA ASN A 38 0.47 -21.01 -13.44
C ASN A 38 0.51 -19.46 -13.45
N CYS A 39 0.06 -18.84 -14.54
CA CYS A 39 -0.01 -17.38 -14.61
C CYS A 39 -1.11 -16.82 -13.71
N ILE A 40 -2.22 -17.54 -13.55
CA ILE A 40 -3.28 -17.16 -12.60
C ILE A 40 -2.76 -17.21 -11.16
N GLU A 41 -2.03 -18.28 -10.80
CA GLU A 41 -1.41 -18.37 -9.46
C GLU A 41 -0.40 -17.24 -9.23
N MET A 42 0.47 -16.96 -10.19
CA MET A 42 1.42 -15.84 -10.11
C MET A 42 0.70 -14.49 -9.94
N CYS A 43 -0.34 -14.24 -10.73
CA CYS A 43 -1.15 -13.01 -10.60
C CYS A 43 -1.85 -12.95 -9.24
N LYS A 44 -2.38 -14.08 -8.76
CA LYS A 44 -2.99 -14.18 -7.44
C LYS A 44 -1.99 -13.85 -6.34
N ASP A 45 -0.78 -14.38 -6.42
CA ASP A 45 0.28 -14.12 -5.44
C ASP A 45 0.69 -12.64 -5.42
N ILE A 46 0.77 -12.01 -6.60
CA ILE A 46 1.06 -10.58 -6.72
C ILE A 46 -0.07 -9.74 -6.11
N ILE A 47 -1.33 -10.06 -6.43
CA ILE A 47 -2.51 -9.33 -5.97
C ILE A 47 -2.76 -9.58 -4.47
N SER A 48 -2.45 -10.79 -3.98
CA SER A 48 -2.71 -11.19 -2.58
C SER A 48 -1.57 -10.85 -1.64
N LYS A 49 -0.43 -10.37 -2.15
CA LYS A 49 0.65 -9.93 -1.26
C LYS A 49 0.13 -8.78 -0.40
N PRO A 50 0.28 -8.87 0.92
CA PRO A 50 -0.05 -7.74 1.77
C PRO A 50 0.77 -6.53 1.35
N VAL A 51 0.14 -5.38 1.29
CA VAL A 51 0.79 -4.11 0.94
C VAL A 51 1.93 -3.80 1.90
N ILE A 52 1.79 -4.25 3.14
CA ILE A 52 2.78 -4.11 4.20
C ILE A 52 3.26 -5.52 4.58
N LYS A 53 4.56 -5.75 4.53
CA LYS A 53 5.20 -6.99 4.98
C LYS A 53 5.10 -7.07 6.50
N ASP A 54 4.98 -8.30 7.04
CA ASP A 54 4.98 -8.58 8.49
C ASP A 54 3.84 -7.93 9.31
N VAL A 55 2.67 -7.72 8.69
CA VAL A 55 1.50 -7.13 9.36
C VAL A 55 1.10 -7.85 10.64
N ASP A 56 1.30 -9.17 10.71
CA ASP A 56 0.92 -9.98 11.85
C ASP A 56 1.78 -9.66 13.09
N ASN A 57 2.97 -9.12 12.90
CA ASN A 57 3.88 -8.70 13.96
C ASN A 57 3.70 -7.22 14.38
N ILE A 58 2.94 -6.44 13.59
CA ILE A 58 2.68 -5.04 13.90
C ILE A 58 1.49 -4.97 14.87
N THR A 59 1.76 -4.49 16.07
CA THR A 59 0.75 -4.23 17.11
C THR A 59 0.93 -2.80 17.63
N PRO A 60 -0.10 -2.21 18.28
CA PRO A 60 0.07 -0.92 18.93
C PRO A 60 1.20 -0.90 19.97
N ALA A 61 1.44 -2.03 20.64
CA ALA A 61 2.52 -2.17 21.60
C ALA A 61 3.89 -2.08 20.92
N THR A 62 4.12 -2.82 19.82
CA THR A 62 5.41 -2.80 19.11
C THR A 62 5.69 -1.44 18.46
N ILE A 63 4.66 -0.74 17.97
CA ILE A 63 4.81 0.64 17.46
C ILE A 63 5.19 1.58 18.62
N ARG A 64 4.53 1.44 19.76
CA ARG A 64 4.83 2.25 20.95
C ARG A 64 6.25 2.02 21.46
N GLU A 65 6.70 0.78 21.56
CA GLU A 65 8.08 0.42 21.95
C GLU A 65 9.11 1.14 21.05
N LYS A 66 8.86 1.14 19.74
CA LYS A 66 9.71 1.89 18.81
C LYS A 66 9.67 3.41 19.04
N LEU A 67 8.51 3.96 19.35
CA LEU A 67 8.40 5.38 19.71
C LEU A 67 9.13 5.70 21.01
N ASP A 68 9.13 4.80 21.99
CA ASP A 68 9.81 4.98 23.28
C ASP A 68 11.35 5.05 23.14
N GLU A 69 11.93 4.45 22.06
CA GLU A 69 13.37 4.56 21.78
C GLU A 69 13.80 5.98 21.38
N TYR A 70 12.92 6.76 20.74
CA TYR A 70 13.29 8.06 20.12
C TYR A 70 12.55 9.26 20.74
N VAL A 71 11.40 9.05 21.35
CA VAL A 71 10.54 10.11 21.87
C VAL A 71 10.42 9.98 23.39
N LEU A 72 10.90 10.94 24.13
CA LEU A 72 10.79 10.98 25.58
C LEU A 72 9.43 11.55 26.02
N GLY A 73 8.78 10.89 26.96
CA GLY A 73 7.46 11.30 27.47
C GLY A 73 6.36 11.17 26.41
N GLN A 74 5.32 11.97 26.52
CA GLN A 74 4.15 12.02 25.62
C GLN A 74 3.40 10.69 25.46
N ASP A 75 3.24 9.93 26.55
CA ASP A 75 2.69 8.58 26.55
C ASP A 75 1.30 8.48 25.89
N GLU A 76 0.41 9.43 26.19
CA GLU A 76 -0.93 9.47 25.59
C GLU A 76 -0.89 9.66 24.07
N THR A 77 0.00 10.54 23.59
CA THR A 77 0.20 10.78 22.15
C THR A 77 0.73 9.53 21.47
N LYS A 78 1.73 8.88 22.07
CA LYS A 78 2.31 7.64 21.53
C LYS A 78 1.27 6.54 21.42
N VAL A 79 0.46 6.33 22.45
CA VAL A 79 -0.63 5.34 22.43
C VAL A 79 -1.64 5.66 21.33
N SER A 80 -2.11 6.91 21.29
CA SER A 80 -3.12 7.34 20.31
C SER A 80 -2.64 7.16 18.86
N VAL A 81 -1.40 7.58 18.57
CA VAL A 81 -0.81 7.43 17.23
C VAL A 81 -0.59 5.96 16.89
N SER A 82 -0.09 5.16 17.83
CA SER A 82 0.14 3.72 17.60
C SER A 82 -1.15 2.99 17.24
N VAL A 83 -2.25 3.28 17.95
CA VAL A 83 -3.57 2.69 17.65
C VAL A 83 -4.12 3.17 16.32
N ALA A 84 -4.00 4.46 16.01
CA ALA A 84 -4.49 5.02 14.76
C ALA A 84 -3.78 4.40 13.55
N VAL A 85 -2.45 4.29 13.61
CA VAL A 85 -1.63 3.68 12.55
C VAL A 85 -1.92 2.19 12.42
N TYR A 86 -2.03 1.46 13.52
CA TYR A 86 -2.41 0.05 13.49
C TYR A 86 -3.76 -0.18 12.80
N ASN A 87 -4.77 0.61 13.14
CA ASN A 87 -6.08 0.53 12.50
C ASN A 87 -6.00 0.83 11.00
N HIS A 88 -5.17 1.80 10.61
CA HIS A 88 -4.93 2.11 9.21
C HIS A 88 -4.31 0.92 8.45
N ILE A 89 -3.29 0.28 9.01
CA ILE A 89 -2.63 -0.90 8.45
C ILE A 89 -3.63 -2.06 8.32
N LYS A 90 -4.39 -2.35 9.36
CA LYS A 90 -5.42 -3.39 9.33
C LYS A 90 -6.46 -3.13 8.26
N ARG A 91 -6.85 -1.87 8.07
CA ARG A 91 -7.78 -1.49 7.01
C ARG A 91 -7.19 -1.75 5.62
N ILE A 92 -5.95 -1.33 5.36
CA ILE A 92 -5.29 -1.52 4.05
C ILE A 92 -5.18 -3.01 3.70
N ASN A 93 -4.80 -3.84 4.66
CA ASN A 93 -4.63 -5.27 4.41
C ASN A 93 -5.94 -6.07 4.36
N ASN A 94 -7.04 -5.51 4.85
CA ASN A 94 -8.36 -6.15 4.87
C ASN A 94 -9.43 -5.28 4.19
N LEU A 95 -9.12 -4.65 3.07
CA LEU A 95 -10.00 -3.70 2.37
C LEU A 95 -11.42 -4.24 2.13
N SER A 96 -11.56 -5.55 1.84
CA SER A 96 -12.85 -6.19 1.59
C SER A 96 -13.67 -6.48 2.84
N LYS A 97 -13.05 -6.48 4.03
CA LYS A 97 -13.68 -6.86 5.32
C LYS A 97 -13.50 -5.81 6.41
N ALA A 98 -12.83 -4.69 6.10
CA ALA A 98 -12.52 -3.67 7.09
C ALA A 98 -13.82 -2.99 7.58
N LYS A 99 -14.05 -3.10 8.89
CA LYS A 99 -15.14 -2.39 9.59
C LYS A 99 -14.72 -0.98 10.04
N TYR A 100 -13.46 -0.60 9.79
CA TYR A 100 -12.89 0.68 10.24
C TYR A 100 -12.94 1.69 9.10
N GLU A 101 -13.43 2.86 9.39
CA GLU A 101 -13.38 3.99 8.46
C GLU A 101 -11.94 4.54 8.33
N LYS A 102 -11.67 5.21 7.21
CA LYS A 102 -10.42 5.93 7.02
C LYS A 102 -10.40 7.12 7.98
N SER A 103 -9.41 7.20 8.84
CA SER A 103 -9.19 8.34 9.73
C SER A 103 -7.86 9.02 9.42
N ASN A 104 -7.83 10.35 9.55
CA ASN A 104 -6.63 11.15 9.51
C ASN A 104 -6.23 11.51 10.94
N VAL A 105 -4.93 11.69 11.18
CA VAL A 105 -4.41 12.10 12.49
C VAL A 105 -3.99 13.56 12.39
N LEU A 106 -4.52 14.41 13.28
CA LEU A 106 -4.11 15.79 13.42
C LEU A 106 -3.26 15.93 14.68
N MET A 107 -2.01 16.36 14.53
CA MET A 107 -1.10 16.64 15.64
C MET A 107 -0.91 18.14 15.82
N ILE A 108 -1.27 18.66 16.99
CA ILE A 108 -1.17 20.08 17.33
C ILE A 108 -0.20 20.24 18.48
N GLY A 109 0.65 21.26 18.39
CA GLY A 109 1.59 21.59 19.46
C GLY A 109 2.66 22.58 19.00
N PRO A 110 3.42 23.17 19.92
CA PRO A 110 4.50 24.10 19.62
C PRO A 110 5.59 23.48 18.73
N THR A 111 6.39 24.34 18.10
CA THR A 111 7.59 23.89 17.37
C THR A 111 8.54 23.19 18.34
N GLY A 112 9.21 22.13 17.88
CA GLY A 112 10.17 21.38 18.70
C GLY A 112 9.57 20.28 19.58
N THR A 113 8.25 20.09 19.63
CA THR A 113 7.60 19.01 20.41
C THR A 113 7.70 17.62 19.82
N GLY A 114 8.43 17.46 18.70
CA GLY A 114 8.67 16.14 18.10
C GLY A 114 7.57 15.62 17.18
N LYS A 115 6.61 16.44 16.72
CA LYS A 115 5.51 16.00 15.84
C LYS A 115 6.02 15.27 14.59
N THR A 116 6.98 15.86 13.90
CA THR A 116 7.62 15.27 12.72
C THR A 116 8.43 14.02 13.05
N LEU A 117 9.13 14.03 14.19
CA LEU A 117 9.87 12.87 14.67
C LEU A 117 8.95 11.68 14.93
N ILE A 118 7.82 11.89 15.59
CA ILE A 118 6.80 10.85 15.82
C ILE A 118 6.33 10.26 14.49
N ALA A 119 5.96 11.09 13.51
CA ALA A 119 5.50 10.64 12.20
C ALA A 119 6.56 9.81 11.47
N LYS A 120 7.82 10.25 11.49
CA LYS A 120 8.96 9.55 10.90
C LYS A 120 9.18 8.19 11.58
N THR A 121 9.31 8.18 12.90
CA THR A 121 9.57 6.96 13.67
C THR A 121 8.47 5.92 13.49
N VAL A 122 7.20 6.35 13.41
CA VAL A 122 6.07 5.44 13.15
C VAL A 122 6.18 4.81 11.75
N SER A 123 6.52 5.59 10.71
CA SER A 123 6.66 5.04 9.35
C SER A 123 7.79 4.01 9.28
N GLU A 124 8.90 4.27 9.96
CA GLU A 124 10.03 3.34 10.08
C GLU A 124 9.66 2.07 10.86
N ALA A 125 8.91 2.23 11.98
CA ALA A 125 8.45 1.10 12.78
C ALA A 125 7.52 0.15 12.02
N VAL A 126 6.74 0.69 11.08
CA VAL A 126 5.80 -0.07 10.24
C VAL A 126 6.45 -0.55 8.94
N GLY A 127 7.59 0.04 8.55
CA GLY A 127 8.28 -0.30 7.31
C GLY A 127 7.54 0.17 6.05
N VAL A 128 6.91 1.35 6.13
CA VAL A 128 6.23 1.96 4.98
C VAL A 128 6.97 3.21 4.52
N PRO A 129 7.00 3.49 3.21
CA PRO A 129 7.52 4.74 2.71
C PRO A 129 6.68 5.92 3.22
N TYR A 130 7.32 7.06 3.45
CA TYR A 130 6.64 8.28 3.88
C TYR A 130 7.19 9.49 3.12
N ALA A 131 6.35 10.51 2.97
CA ALA A 131 6.74 11.81 2.47
C ALA A 131 6.28 12.91 3.44
N ILE A 132 7.11 13.93 3.61
CA ILE A 132 6.78 15.13 4.37
C ILE A 132 6.70 16.27 3.37
N VAL A 133 5.57 16.94 3.34
CA VAL A 133 5.28 18.03 2.41
C VAL A 133 4.84 19.25 3.19
N ASP A 134 5.31 20.42 2.78
CA ASP A 134 4.82 21.69 3.33
C ASP A 134 3.52 22.08 2.62
N ALA A 135 2.42 22.06 3.36
CA ALA A 135 1.11 22.39 2.80
C ALA A 135 1.00 23.86 2.35
N THR A 136 1.92 24.73 2.79
CA THR A 136 1.90 26.15 2.38
C THR A 136 2.45 26.37 0.97
N SER A 137 3.22 25.40 0.45
CA SER A 137 3.75 25.42 -0.93
C SER A 137 2.77 24.86 -1.96
N LEU A 138 1.73 24.15 -1.50
CA LEU A 138 0.76 23.51 -2.38
C LEU A 138 -0.28 24.52 -2.89
N THR A 139 -0.51 24.51 -4.20
CA THR A 139 -1.52 25.34 -4.87
C THR A 139 -2.44 24.47 -5.72
N GLU A 140 -3.63 25.01 -6.05
CA GLU A 140 -4.46 24.39 -7.08
C GLU A 140 -3.76 24.47 -8.45
N SER A 141 -3.96 23.44 -9.26
CA SER A 141 -3.35 23.33 -10.59
C SER A 141 -3.57 24.59 -11.42
N GLY A 142 -2.46 25.19 -11.89
CA GLY A 142 -2.47 26.40 -12.71
C GLY A 142 -2.00 27.68 -12.01
N TYR A 143 -1.69 27.66 -10.72
CA TYR A 143 -1.02 28.74 -9.99
C TYR A 143 0.46 28.45 -9.72
N SER A 144 1.23 29.47 -9.42
CA SER A 144 2.68 29.34 -9.10
C SER A 144 2.85 28.64 -7.76
N GLY A 145 3.09 27.32 -7.77
CA GLY A 145 3.33 26.48 -6.59
C GLY A 145 3.45 25.02 -6.99
N GLU A 146 3.67 24.14 -6.03
CA GLU A 146 3.69 22.71 -6.26
C GLU A 146 2.27 22.17 -6.36
N ASP A 147 2.02 21.33 -7.37
CA ASP A 147 0.75 20.65 -7.52
C ASP A 147 0.57 19.56 -6.45
N VAL A 148 -0.69 19.27 -6.11
CA VAL A 148 -1.02 18.21 -5.11
C VAL A 148 -0.47 16.85 -5.54
N GLU A 149 -0.31 16.60 -6.84
CA GLU A 149 0.29 15.41 -7.41
C GLU A 149 1.77 15.24 -7.03
N SER A 150 2.48 16.33 -6.71
CA SER A 150 3.88 16.29 -6.26
C SER A 150 4.06 15.49 -4.97
N ILE A 151 3.03 15.44 -4.11
CA ILE A 151 3.01 14.63 -2.89
C ILE A 151 3.17 13.14 -3.23
N VAL A 152 2.43 12.67 -4.24
CA VAL A 152 2.51 11.27 -4.69
C VAL A 152 3.87 10.99 -5.30
N TYR A 153 4.43 11.94 -6.04
CA TYR A 153 5.76 11.83 -6.64
C TYR A 153 6.84 11.67 -5.56
N SER A 154 6.83 12.55 -4.55
CA SER A 154 7.75 12.48 -3.40
C SER A 154 7.61 11.17 -2.62
N LEU A 155 6.40 10.64 -2.51
CA LEU A 155 6.16 9.35 -1.87
C LEU A 155 6.74 8.20 -2.70
N CYS A 156 6.60 8.23 -4.03
CA CYS A 156 7.16 7.21 -4.93
C CYS A 156 8.69 7.22 -4.96
N GLU A 157 9.33 8.39 -4.82
CA GLU A 157 10.79 8.50 -4.74
C GLU A 157 11.35 7.91 -3.44
N ASN A 158 10.56 7.89 -2.37
CA ASN A 158 10.95 7.35 -1.07
C ASN A 158 10.55 5.86 -0.88
N ALA A 159 9.93 5.23 -1.88
CA ALA A 159 9.45 3.83 -1.82
C ALA A 159 10.47 2.86 -2.40
#